data_642a0f2461b70e21dcadc624aebfc0e0
#
_entry.id   642a0f2461b70e21dcadc624aebfc0e0
#
_cell.length_a   1.000
_cell.length_b   1.000
_cell.length_c   1.000
_cell.angle_alpha   90.00
_cell.angle_beta   90.00
_cell.angle_gamma   90.00
#
_symmetry.space_group_name_H-M   'P 1'
#
loop_
_entity.id
_entity.type
_entity.pdbx_description
1 polymer ?
#
loop_
_entity_poly.entity_id
_entity_poly.type
_entity_poly.pdbx_seq_one_letter_code
_entity_poly.pdbx_strand_id
1 'polypeptide(L)'
;MPKLAAFPKGFFDAIIARRMTVFEWIDLAGRLELDGAELGPKFLDSFESGYLARVRAAAAARGLELPMLCHSPDFTQPDPSARRREVELAKDLFRVTAELGGKYCRVLSGQNRPGLDEGEALRWVIDCLWELEPHAKAAGVLMCMENHYKDNLWTYPEFAQSHRRYLAILDAVDSPWLKAQYDPSNAIVAGEDQYELLERVLPRVATMQASDRYLEGGTIDDLRDRARDPEHGYARIVKHGVIGNGLNDYDRIFSTLARSGYSGWVSIEDGEGPTVEIGMDNLRRSARFLRGQFDKHWGRRAP
;
A
#
# COMPACT_ATOMS: atom_id res chain seq x y z
N MET A 1 0.64 16.50 12.25
CA MET A 1 1.79 15.62 11.95
C MET A 1 1.27 14.26 11.55
N PRO A 2 1.78 13.62 10.51
CA PRO A 2 1.42 12.26 10.12
C PRO A 2 1.73 11.24 11.23
N LYS A 3 1.03 10.11 11.19
CA LYS A 3 1.35 8.92 11.98
C LYS A 3 2.18 7.95 11.14
N LEU A 4 3.05 7.18 11.81
CA LEU A 4 3.93 6.22 11.17
C LEU A 4 3.45 4.79 11.45
N ALA A 5 3.25 4.00 10.41
CA ALA A 5 2.96 2.58 10.48
C ALA A 5 4.00 1.77 9.69
N ALA A 6 3.87 0.46 9.71
CA ALA A 6 4.58 -0.43 8.79
C ALA A 6 3.71 -1.59 8.35
N PHE A 7 3.85 -1.97 7.08
CA PHE A 7 3.37 -3.22 6.51
C PHE A 7 4.52 -4.27 6.60
N PRO A 8 4.24 -5.54 6.91
CA PRO A 8 5.28 -6.56 7.09
C PRO A 8 5.85 -7.09 5.77
N LYS A 9 6.32 -6.21 4.88
CA LYS A 9 6.83 -6.57 3.56
C LYS A 9 7.93 -7.63 3.64
N GLY A 10 8.93 -7.41 4.48
CA GLY A 10 10.06 -8.34 4.66
C GLY A 10 9.70 -9.65 5.37
N PHE A 11 8.50 -9.75 5.94
CA PHE A 11 8.00 -10.96 6.62
C PHE A 11 6.82 -11.60 5.89
N PHE A 12 6.42 -11.06 4.75
CA PHE A 12 5.25 -11.48 3.99
C PHE A 12 5.25 -12.98 3.74
N ASP A 13 6.32 -13.53 3.19
CA ASP A 13 6.44 -14.96 2.87
C ASP A 13 6.41 -15.86 4.12
N ALA A 14 6.95 -15.39 5.24
CA ALA A 14 6.89 -16.12 6.50
C ALA A 14 5.47 -16.19 7.04
N ILE A 15 4.72 -15.08 6.95
CA ILE A 15 3.33 -15.02 7.40
C ILE A 15 2.42 -15.85 6.49
N ILE A 16 2.55 -15.74 5.17
CA ILE A 16 1.76 -16.52 4.20
C ILE A 16 2.03 -18.01 4.36
N ALA A 17 3.28 -18.40 4.61
CA ALA A 17 3.66 -19.79 4.86
C ALA A 17 3.35 -20.28 6.29
N ARG A 18 2.66 -19.46 7.11
CA ARG A 18 2.32 -19.78 8.51
C ARG A 18 3.53 -20.08 9.40
N ARG A 19 4.71 -19.58 9.05
CA ARG A 19 5.93 -19.63 9.89
C ARG A 19 6.03 -18.44 10.85
N MET A 20 5.20 -17.42 10.63
CA MET A 20 5.00 -16.26 11.49
C MET A 20 3.50 -15.96 11.56
N THR A 21 3.00 -15.70 12.75
CA THR A 21 1.60 -15.31 12.99
C THR A 21 1.44 -13.79 12.93
N VAL A 22 0.20 -13.32 12.80
CA VAL A 22 -0.12 -11.89 12.90
C VAL A 22 0.26 -11.32 14.28
N PHE A 23 0.17 -12.12 15.33
CA PHE A 23 0.53 -11.71 16.69
C PHE A 23 2.04 -11.50 16.84
N GLU A 24 2.86 -12.36 16.25
CA GLU A 24 4.33 -12.19 16.21
C GLU A 24 4.72 -10.96 15.42
N TRP A 25 4.05 -10.68 14.29
CA TRP A 25 4.26 -9.42 13.57
C TRP A 25 3.94 -8.20 14.45
N ILE A 26 2.79 -8.19 15.13
CA ILE A 26 2.39 -7.12 16.05
C ILE A 26 3.44 -6.94 17.16
N ASP A 27 3.96 -8.03 17.70
CA ASP A 27 5.02 -7.99 18.70
C ASP A 27 6.33 -7.40 18.16
N LEU A 28 6.72 -7.71 16.93
CA LEU A 28 7.88 -7.13 16.26
C LEU A 28 7.68 -5.64 16.00
N ALA A 29 6.51 -5.25 15.45
CA ALA A 29 6.16 -3.85 15.19
C ALA A 29 6.17 -3.01 16.48
N GLY A 30 5.72 -3.57 17.60
CA GLY A 30 5.76 -2.93 18.93
C GLY A 30 7.15 -2.65 19.48
N ARG A 31 8.22 -3.20 18.86
CA ARG A 31 9.63 -2.92 19.21
C ARG A 31 10.23 -1.81 18.35
N LEU A 32 9.45 -1.21 17.48
CA LEU A 32 9.82 -0.10 16.60
C LEU A 32 9.14 1.19 17.08
N GLU A 33 9.65 2.31 16.66
CA GLU A 33 9.06 3.63 16.97
C GLU A 33 7.88 3.93 16.02
N LEU A 34 6.85 3.06 16.03
CA LEU A 34 5.67 3.15 15.19
C LEU A 34 4.44 3.57 15.99
N ASP A 35 3.47 4.20 15.31
CA ASP A 35 2.13 4.49 15.84
C ASP A 35 1.13 3.39 15.47
N GLY A 36 1.45 2.57 14.46
CA GLY A 36 0.55 1.52 14.01
C GLY A 36 1.24 0.42 13.20
N ALA A 37 0.49 -0.63 12.93
CA ALA A 37 0.87 -1.73 12.06
C ALA A 37 -0.22 -1.98 11.01
N GLU A 38 0.17 -2.24 9.78
CA GLU A 38 -0.76 -2.63 8.72
C GLU A 38 -0.80 -4.15 8.57
N LEU A 39 -1.95 -4.63 8.11
CA LEU A 39 -2.21 -6.06 7.93
C LEU A 39 -2.72 -6.34 6.53
N GLY A 40 -2.47 -7.56 6.04
CA GLY A 40 -3.16 -8.11 4.88
C GLY A 40 -4.26 -9.09 5.31
N PRO A 41 -5.34 -9.27 4.54
CA PRO A 41 -6.40 -10.21 4.91
C PRO A 41 -5.90 -11.66 5.03
N LYS A 42 -4.90 -12.04 4.24
CA LYS A 42 -4.28 -13.37 4.29
C LYS A 42 -3.40 -13.61 5.53
N PHE A 43 -3.12 -12.59 6.32
CA PHE A 43 -2.39 -12.72 7.59
C PHE A 43 -3.32 -13.14 8.74
N LEU A 44 -4.62 -12.96 8.56
CA LEU A 44 -5.63 -13.31 9.55
C LEU A 44 -6.04 -14.77 9.38
N ASP A 45 -6.12 -15.50 10.49
CA ASP A 45 -6.56 -16.90 10.51
C ASP A 45 -8.08 -17.01 10.44
N SER A 46 -8.81 -15.95 10.79
CA SER A 46 -10.26 -15.89 10.79
C SER A 46 -10.77 -14.45 10.68
N PHE A 47 -11.95 -14.28 10.12
CA PHE A 47 -12.69 -13.01 10.10
C PHE A 47 -13.81 -12.96 11.16
N GLU A 48 -13.85 -13.92 12.07
CA GLU A 48 -14.78 -13.93 13.18
C GLU A 48 -14.47 -12.82 14.19
N SER A 49 -15.51 -12.12 14.66
CA SER A 49 -15.37 -10.94 15.55
C SER A 49 -14.53 -11.22 16.80
N GLY A 50 -14.65 -12.43 17.37
CA GLY A 50 -13.84 -12.82 18.53
C GLY A 50 -12.35 -12.93 18.24
N TYR A 51 -11.96 -13.39 17.05
CA TYR A 51 -10.56 -13.41 16.61
C TYR A 51 -10.05 -11.99 16.33
N LEU A 52 -10.82 -11.18 15.60
CA LEU A 52 -10.46 -9.79 15.29
C LEU A 52 -10.30 -8.95 16.55
N ALA A 53 -11.16 -9.15 17.55
CA ALA A 53 -11.04 -8.49 18.85
C ALA A 53 -9.71 -8.84 19.56
N ARG A 54 -9.24 -10.09 19.48
CA ARG A 54 -7.93 -10.49 20.02
C ARG A 54 -6.76 -9.82 19.28
N VAL A 55 -6.83 -9.77 17.95
CA VAL A 55 -5.80 -9.09 17.12
C VAL A 55 -5.73 -7.60 17.48
N ARG A 56 -6.89 -6.93 17.57
CA ARG A 56 -6.96 -5.52 17.96
C ARG A 56 -6.42 -5.30 19.38
N ALA A 57 -6.77 -6.17 20.32
CA ALA A 57 -6.28 -6.08 21.70
C ALA A 57 -4.76 -6.28 21.79
N ALA A 58 -4.20 -7.21 21.01
CA ALA A 58 -2.75 -7.42 20.94
C ALA A 58 -2.01 -6.17 20.43
N ALA A 59 -2.53 -5.52 19.38
CA ALA A 59 -1.97 -4.27 18.87
C ALA A 59 -2.04 -3.16 19.93
N ALA A 60 -3.21 -2.97 20.56
CA ALA A 60 -3.42 -1.97 21.59
C ALA A 60 -2.49 -2.17 22.80
N ALA A 61 -2.23 -3.43 23.21
CA ALA A 61 -1.28 -3.77 24.27
C ALA A 61 0.17 -3.38 23.96
N ARG A 62 0.49 -3.16 22.68
CA ARG A 62 1.78 -2.66 22.20
C ARG A 62 1.77 -1.15 21.87
N GLY A 63 0.65 -0.45 22.15
CA GLY A 63 0.48 0.95 21.81
C GLY A 63 0.31 1.21 20.30
N LEU A 64 -0.06 0.18 19.52
CA LEU A 64 -0.21 0.27 18.08
C LEU A 64 -1.69 0.37 17.69
N GLU A 65 -1.97 1.22 16.69
CA GLU A 65 -3.22 1.19 15.93
C GLU A 65 -3.09 0.24 14.73
N LEU A 66 -4.23 -0.22 14.21
CA LEU A 66 -4.31 -1.00 12.98
C LEU A 66 -5.05 -0.16 11.92
N PRO A 67 -4.39 0.82 11.28
CA PRO A 67 -5.07 1.82 10.49
C PRO A 67 -5.66 1.26 9.19
N MET A 68 -5.00 0.28 8.58
CA MET A 68 -5.29 -0.20 7.24
C MET A 68 -5.27 -1.72 7.14
N LEU A 69 -6.20 -2.24 6.35
CA LEU A 69 -6.15 -3.60 5.81
C LEU A 69 -5.77 -3.52 4.32
N CYS A 70 -4.59 -4.06 3.98
CA CYS A 70 -4.06 -4.03 2.62
C CYS A 70 -4.64 -5.18 1.79
N HIS A 71 -5.72 -4.90 1.04
CA HIS A 71 -6.35 -5.84 0.12
C HIS A 71 -5.86 -5.63 -1.32
N SER A 72 -5.77 -6.72 -2.07
CA SER A 72 -5.37 -6.73 -3.49
C SER A 72 -6.44 -7.44 -4.32
N PRO A 73 -7.61 -6.82 -4.55
CA PRO A 73 -8.65 -7.40 -5.38
C PRO A 73 -8.22 -7.46 -6.83
N ASP A 74 -8.75 -8.43 -7.57
CA ASP A 74 -8.51 -8.57 -9.00
C ASP A 74 -9.79 -8.27 -9.80
N PHE A 75 -10.11 -7.00 -9.97
CA PHE A 75 -11.31 -6.55 -10.68
C PHE A 75 -11.19 -6.67 -12.21
N THR A 76 -10.03 -7.01 -12.75
CA THR A 76 -9.82 -7.26 -14.17
C THR A 76 -9.97 -8.73 -14.57
N GLN A 77 -10.55 -9.56 -13.71
CA GLN A 77 -10.88 -10.95 -14.04
C GLN A 77 -11.83 -11.00 -15.25
N PRO A 78 -11.51 -11.74 -16.32
CA PRO A 78 -12.41 -11.88 -17.49
C PRO A 78 -13.74 -12.57 -17.13
N ASP A 79 -13.71 -13.54 -16.19
CA ASP A 79 -14.91 -14.20 -15.70
C ASP A 79 -15.71 -13.28 -14.75
N PRO A 80 -16.97 -12.92 -15.11
CA PRO A 80 -17.82 -12.08 -14.25
C PRO A 80 -18.05 -12.67 -12.85
N SER A 81 -18.09 -14.01 -12.73
CA SER A 81 -18.27 -14.68 -11.44
C SER A 81 -17.03 -14.52 -10.55
N ALA A 82 -15.84 -14.52 -11.15
CA ALA A 82 -14.61 -14.26 -10.42
C ALA A 82 -14.57 -12.79 -9.93
N ARG A 83 -14.93 -11.82 -10.78
CA ARG A 83 -15.04 -10.41 -10.35
C ARG A 83 -16.04 -10.22 -9.22
N ARG A 84 -17.20 -10.89 -9.31
CA ARG A 84 -18.22 -10.84 -8.24
C ARG A 84 -17.65 -11.35 -6.91
N ARG A 85 -16.87 -12.43 -6.91
CA ARG A 85 -16.22 -12.93 -5.68
C ARG A 85 -15.26 -11.93 -5.07
N GLU A 86 -14.49 -11.19 -5.90
CA GLU A 86 -13.59 -10.13 -5.42
C GLU A 86 -14.38 -8.98 -4.77
N VAL A 87 -15.49 -8.58 -5.37
CA VAL A 87 -16.38 -7.54 -4.81
C VAL A 87 -16.98 -7.99 -3.48
N GLU A 88 -17.52 -9.21 -3.38
CA GLU A 88 -18.09 -9.71 -2.14
C GLU A 88 -17.04 -9.85 -1.03
N LEU A 89 -15.83 -10.31 -1.37
CA LEU A 89 -14.73 -10.33 -0.41
C LEU A 89 -14.38 -8.92 0.06
N ALA A 90 -14.29 -7.94 -0.84
CA ALA A 90 -13.97 -6.56 -0.46
C ALA A 90 -15.03 -5.96 0.48
N LYS A 91 -16.33 -6.26 0.27
CA LYS A 91 -17.41 -5.84 1.18
C LYS A 91 -17.19 -6.39 2.59
N ASP A 92 -16.86 -7.69 2.72
CA ASP A 92 -16.56 -8.29 4.02
C ASP A 92 -15.32 -7.71 4.66
N LEU A 93 -14.28 -7.38 3.86
CA LEU A 93 -13.05 -6.78 4.36
C LEU A 93 -13.23 -5.34 4.87
N PHE A 94 -14.23 -4.59 4.40
CA PHE A 94 -14.57 -3.31 5.02
C PHE A 94 -15.10 -3.50 6.45
N ARG A 95 -15.95 -4.50 6.69
CA ARG A 95 -16.39 -4.90 8.03
C ARG A 95 -15.20 -5.31 8.89
N VAL A 96 -14.33 -6.18 8.38
CA VAL A 96 -13.12 -6.65 9.07
C VAL A 96 -12.22 -5.47 9.45
N THR A 97 -12.01 -4.52 8.52
CA THR A 97 -11.22 -3.31 8.77
C THR A 97 -11.81 -2.50 9.93
N ALA A 98 -13.12 -2.27 9.91
CA ALA A 98 -13.81 -1.53 10.98
C ALA A 98 -13.72 -2.24 12.34
N GLU A 99 -13.89 -3.56 12.38
CA GLU A 99 -13.78 -4.36 13.61
C GLU A 99 -12.36 -4.36 14.20
N LEU A 100 -11.32 -4.31 13.34
CA LEU A 100 -9.94 -4.11 13.75
C LEU A 100 -9.67 -2.67 14.28
N GLY A 101 -10.61 -1.73 14.08
CA GLY A 101 -10.48 -0.32 14.44
C GLY A 101 -9.82 0.52 13.35
N GLY A 102 -9.59 -0.05 12.16
CA GLY A 102 -9.03 0.63 11.00
C GLY A 102 -10.04 1.52 10.29
N LYS A 103 -9.54 2.46 9.51
CA LYS A 103 -10.35 3.41 8.71
C LYS A 103 -10.03 3.35 7.22
N TYR A 104 -9.04 2.56 6.83
CA TYR A 104 -8.57 2.48 5.46
C TYR A 104 -8.53 1.03 5.01
N CYS A 105 -9.00 0.78 3.80
CA CYS A 105 -8.83 -0.49 3.12
C CYS A 105 -8.17 -0.20 1.76
N ARG A 106 -6.97 -0.76 1.57
CA ARG A 106 -6.34 -0.66 0.25
C ARG A 106 -7.17 -1.41 -0.77
N VAL A 107 -7.26 -0.86 -1.98
CA VAL A 107 -7.81 -1.52 -3.16
C VAL A 107 -6.85 -1.37 -4.33
N LEU A 108 -6.78 -2.40 -5.19
CA LEU A 108 -6.03 -2.41 -6.43
C LEU A 108 -6.98 -2.61 -7.61
N SER A 109 -6.50 -2.40 -8.84
CA SER A 109 -7.36 -2.57 -10.01
C SER A 109 -7.46 -4.02 -10.48
N GLY A 110 -6.41 -4.80 -10.30
CA GLY A 110 -6.32 -6.16 -10.78
C GLY A 110 -5.16 -6.38 -11.74
N GLN A 111 -5.08 -7.55 -12.34
CA GLN A 111 -3.94 -7.98 -13.14
C GLN A 111 -4.05 -7.60 -14.63
N ASN A 112 -2.98 -7.10 -15.20
CA ASN A 112 -2.85 -6.76 -16.62
C ASN A 112 -2.52 -8.02 -17.45
N ARG A 113 -3.52 -8.86 -17.68
CA ARG A 113 -3.37 -10.12 -18.40
C ARG A 113 -3.09 -9.91 -19.88
N PRO A 114 -2.31 -10.78 -20.54
CA PRO A 114 -2.19 -10.77 -22.00
C PRO A 114 -3.54 -10.87 -22.69
N GLY A 115 -3.76 -10.05 -23.72
CA GLY A 115 -5.01 -10.01 -24.49
C GLY A 115 -6.19 -9.34 -23.81
N LEU A 116 -5.99 -8.72 -22.65
CA LEU A 116 -7.04 -7.96 -21.97
C LEU A 116 -7.36 -6.67 -22.76
N ASP A 117 -8.63 -6.47 -23.09
CA ASP A 117 -9.08 -5.18 -23.65
C ASP A 117 -9.04 -4.11 -22.57
N GLU A 118 -8.29 -3.04 -22.84
CA GLU A 118 -8.07 -1.97 -21.87
C GLU A 118 -9.37 -1.24 -21.51
N GLY A 119 -10.21 -0.96 -22.50
CA GLY A 119 -11.46 -0.23 -22.28
C GLY A 119 -12.47 -1.05 -21.46
N GLU A 120 -12.53 -2.36 -21.70
CA GLU A 120 -13.37 -3.26 -20.92
C GLU A 120 -12.85 -3.40 -19.48
N ALA A 121 -11.57 -3.63 -19.32
CA ALA A 121 -10.95 -3.76 -18.02
C ALA A 121 -11.13 -2.48 -17.17
N LEU A 122 -10.95 -1.32 -17.78
CA LEU A 122 -11.17 -0.04 -17.11
C LEU A 122 -12.62 0.09 -16.63
N ARG A 123 -13.61 -0.27 -17.46
CA ARG A 123 -15.02 -0.26 -17.05
C ARG A 123 -15.28 -1.22 -15.90
N TRP A 124 -14.76 -2.45 -15.97
CA TRP A 124 -14.94 -3.43 -14.88
C TRP A 124 -14.41 -2.94 -13.54
N VAL A 125 -13.23 -2.31 -13.53
CA VAL A 125 -12.66 -1.74 -12.30
C VAL A 125 -13.54 -0.62 -11.76
N ILE A 126 -13.96 0.31 -12.62
CA ILE A 126 -14.84 1.44 -12.25
C ILE A 126 -16.17 0.93 -11.70
N ASP A 127 -16.81 -0.01 -12.37
CA ASP A 127 -18.09 -0.60 -11.95
C ASP A 127 -17.97 -1.29 -10.59
N CYS A 128 -16.89 -2.07 -10.37
CA CYS A 128 -16.62 -2.71 -9.09
C CYS A 128 -16.44 -1.69 -7.95
N LEU A 129 -15.68 -0.61 -8.20
CA LEU A 129 -15.46 0.43 -7.20
C LEU A 129 -16.74 1.21 -6.86
N TRP A 130 -17.58 1.51 -7.85
CA TRP A 130 -18.89 2.12 -7.61
C TRP A 130 -19.84 1.19 -6.84
N GLU A 131 -19.81 -0.12 -7.12
CA GLU A 131 -20.58 -1.10 -6.34
C GLU A 131 -20.11 -1.17 -4.88
N LEU A 132 -18.81 -0.99 -4.64
CA LEU A 132 -18.20 -1.04 -3.30
C LEU A 132 -18.43 0.21 -2.46
N GLU A 133 -18.60 1.37 -3.11
CA GLU A 133 -18.68 2.68 -2.42
C GLU A 133 -19.73 2.72 -1.29
N PRO A 134 -21.01 2.33 -1.50
CA PRO A 134 -22.00 2.38 -0.43
C PRO A 134 -21.67 1.44 0.74
N HIS A 135 -20.95 0.34 0.50
CA HIS A 135 -20.52 -0.60 1.55
C HIS A 135 -19.36 -0.03 2.36
N ALA A 136 -18.39 0.60 1.70
CA ALA A 136 -17.28 1.31 2.34
C ALA A 136 -17.82 2.42 3.24
N LYS A 137 -18.77 3.23 2.71
CA LYS A 137 -19.47 4.28 3.45
C LYS A 137 -20.21 3.74 4.67
N ALA A 138 -20.96 2.66 4.53
CA ALA A 138 -21.71 2.04 5.63
C ALA A 138 -20.78 1.52 6.74
N ALA A 139 -19.61 1.00 6.37
CA ALA A 139 -18.60 0.55 7.32
C ALA A 139 -17.76 1.71 7.92
N GLY A 140 -17.85 2.93 7.39
CA GLY A 140 -17.01 4.06 7.78
C GLY A 140 -15.54 3.88 7.39
N VAL A 141 -15.26 3.14 6.31
CA VAL A 141 -13.93 2.79 5.82
C VAL A 141 -13.69 3.45 4.47
N LEU A 142 -12.57 4.15 4.32
CA LEU A 142 -12.14 4.71 3.04
C LEU A 142 -11.44 3.63 2.20
N MET A 143 -11.85 3.48 0.97
CA MET A 143 -11.09 2.76 -0.05
C MET A 143 -9.88 3.62 -0.43
N CYS A 144 -8.69 3.05 -0.36
CA CYS A 144 -7.45 3.72 -0.74
C CYS A 144 -6.84 2.99 -1.93
N MET A 145 -6.98 3.57 -3.13
CA MET A 145 -6.37 2.99 -4.32
C MET A 145 -4.89 3.36 -4.35
N GLU A 146 -4.05 2.34 -4.40
CA GLU A 146 -2.61 2.50 -4.49
C GLU A 146 -2.15 2.54 -5.94
N ASN A 147 -1.22 3.45 -6.26
CA ASN A 147 -0.43 3.32 -7.47
C ASN A 147 0.58 2.18 -7.27
N HIS A 148 0.25 1.00 -7.77
CA HIS A 148 0.93 -0.26 -7.46
C HIS A 148 1.59 -0.88 -8.71
N TYR A 149 2.52 -1.81 -8.54
CA TYR A 149 3.20 -2.46 -9.65
C TYR A 149 2.79 -3.93 -9.83
N LYS A 150 2.75 -4.70 -8.76
CA LYS A 150 2.35 -6.12 -8.76
C LYS A 150 2.21 -6.65 -7.34
N ASP A 151 1.10 -7.29 -7.01
CA ASP A 151 0.97 -8.06 -5.77
C ASP A 151 1.81 -9.35 -5.85
N ASN A 152 2.45 -9.74 -4.74
CA ASN A 152 3.32 -10.91 -4.67
C ASN A 152 2.63 -12.23 -5.01
N LEU A 153 1.29 -12.28 -4.89
CA LEU A 153 0.48 -13.47 -5.18
C LEU A 153 -0.11 -13.48 -6.60
N TRP A 154 0.13 -12.42 -7.38
CA TRP A 154 -0.34 -12.32 -8.75
C TRP A 154 0.66 -12.87 -9.76
N THR A 155 0.12 -13.38 -10.89
CA THR A 155 0.95 -13.81 -12.04
C THR A 155 1.41 -12.60 -12.85
N TYR A 156 0.50 -11.64 -13.11
CA TYR A 156 0.74 -10.50 -13.99
C TYR A 156 0.85 -9.19 -13.20
N PRO A 157 1.49 -8.15 -13.79
CA PRO A 157 1.57 -6.84 -13.15
C PRO A 157 0.19 -6.19 -12.96
N GLU A 158 0.16 -5.13 -12.18
CA GLU A 158 -1.01 -4.29 -11.95
C GLU A 158 -1.54 -3.71 -13.26
N PHE A 159 -2.86 -3.77 -13.47
CA PHE A 159 -3.50 -3.15 -14.62
C PHE A 159 -3.33 -1.63 -14.61
N ALA A 160 -3.56 -1.00 -13.46
CA ALA A 160 -3.39 0.44 -13.28
C ALA A 160 -1.96 0.86 -12.90
N GLN A 161 -0.94 0.09 -13.29
CA GLN A 161 0.46 0.43 -13.00
C GLN A 161 0.88 1.79 -13.58
N SER A 162 0.37 2.17 -14.78
CA SER A 162 0.67 3.48 -15.36
C SER A 162 -0.16 4.59 -14.72
N HIS A 163 0.43 5.79 -14.57
CA HIS A 163 -0.26 6.98 -14.07
C HIS A 163 -1.53 7.27 -14.88
N ARG A 164 -1.50 7.08 -16.19
CA ARG A 164 -2.64 7.29 -17.07
C ARG A 164 -3.85 6.45 -16.67
N ARG A 165 -3.68 5.13 -16.45
CA ARG A 165 -4.77 4.24 -16.04
C ARG A 165 -5.20 4.50 -14.61
N TYR A 166 -4.23 4.69 -13.71
CA TYR A 166 -4.48 5.00 -12.31
C TYR A 166 -5.32 6.27 -12.14
N LEU A 167 -4.92 7.37 -12.78
CA LEU A 167 -5.64 8.63 -12.73
C LEU A 167 -7.02 8.53 -13.41
N ALA A 168 -7.12 7.80 -14.53
CA ALA A 168 -8.41 7.59 -15.21
C ALA A 168 -9.44 6.90 -14.30
N ILE A 169 -9.02 5.93 -13.47
CA ILE A 169 -9.89 5.27 -12.51
C ILE A 169 -10.30 6.25 -11.40
N LEU A 170 -9.33 6.95 -10.79
CA LEU A 170 -9.61 7.92 -9.73
C LEU A 170 -10.52 9.06 -10.20
N ASP A 171 -10.38 9.51 -11.44
CA ASP A 171 -11.20 10.57 -12.01
C ASP A 171 -12.61 10.09 -12.36
N ALA A 172 -12.76 8.84 -12.80
CA ALA A 172 -14.05 8.24 -13.11
C ALA A 172 -14.86 7.87 -11.84
N VAL A 173 -14.17 7.56 -10.75
CA VAL A 173 -14.79 7.25 -9.44
C VAL A 173 -14.52 8.42 -8.49
N ASP A 174 -15.08 9.58 -8.81
CA ASP A 174 -14.95 10.79 -8.00
C ASP A 174 -15.86 10.73 -6.76
N SER A 175 -15.51 9.86 -5.83
CA SER A 175 -16.22 9.65 -4.56
C SER A 175 -15.39 10.12 -3.36
N PRO A 176 -16.03 10.69 -2.33
CA PRO A 176 -15.35 10.97 -1.07
C PRO A 176 -14.86 9.70 -0.35
N TRP A 177 -15.37 8.52 -0.74
CA TRP A 177 -15.01 7.22 -0.17
C TRP A 177 -13.93 6.47 -0.95
N LEU A 178 -13.49 6.98 -2.11
CA LEU A 178 -12.29 6.52 -2.82
C LEU A 178 -11.22 7.59 -2.76
N LYS A 179 -10.07 7.25 -2.22
CA LYS A 179 -8.91 8.12 -2.04
C LYS A 179 -7.66 7.52 -2.65
N ALA A 180 -6.64 8.32 -2.82
CA ALA A 180 -5.33 7.87 -3.26
C ALA A 180 -4.52 7.37 -2.06
N GLN A 181 -3.90 6.22 -2.22
CA GLN A 181 -2.74 5.78 -1.47
C GLN A 181 -1.52 5.99 -2.37
N TYR A 182 -0.64 6.89 -1.96
CA TYR A 182 0.53 7.26 -2.76
C TYR A 182 1.75 6.44 -2.39
N ASP A 183 2.36 5.78 -3.36
CA ASP A 183 3.69 5.14 -3.22
C ASP A 183 4.66 5.75 -4.24
N PRO A 184 5.70 6.46 -3.81
CA PRO A 184 6.67 7.09 -4.71
C PRO A 184 7.49 6.06 -5.49
N SER A 185 7.85 4.94 -4.88
CA SER A 185 8.69 3.93 -5.52
C SER A 185 7.96 3.17 -6.61
N ASN A 186 6.66 2.98 -6.46
CA ASN A 186 5.85 2.29 -7.47
C ASN A 186 5.74 3.13 -8.76
N ALA A 187 5.77 4.47 -8.66
CA ALA A 187 5.91 5.34 -9.83
C ALA A 187 7.27 5.15 -10.54
N ILE A 188 8.37 5.06 -9.77
CA ILE A 188 9.71 4.77 -10.33
C ILE A 188 9.72 3.40 -11.02
N VAL A 189 9.17 2.37 -10.37
CA VAL A 189 9.03 1.01 -10.94
C VAL A 189 8.23 1.04 -12.25
N ALA A 190 7.22 1.90 -12.34
CA ALA A 190 6.45 2.13 -13.57
C ALA A 190 7.25 2.87 -14.66
N GLY A 191 8.42 3.42 -14.35
CA GLY A 191 9.21 4.26 -15.24
C GLY A 191 8.63 5.65 -15.42
N GLU A 192 7.89 6.15 -14.43
CA GLU A 192 7.18 7.43 -14.46
C GLU A 192 7.61 8.33 -13.29
N ASP A 193 7.31 9.63 -13.35
CA ASP A 193 7.77 10.61 -12.37
C ASP A 193 6.88 10.59 -11.13
N GLN A 194 7.44 10.20 -10.00
CA GLN A 194 6.74 10.13 -8.72
C GLN A 194 6.27 11.49 -8.19
N TYR A 195 6.96 12.56 -8.52
CA TYR A 195 6.60 13.91 -8.05
C TYR A 195 5.44 14.49 -8.84
N GLU A 196 5.42 14.24 -10.17
CA GLU A 196 4.28 14.59 -11.01
C GLU A 196 3.02 13.85 -10.53
N LEU A 197 3.14 12.56 -10.25
CA LEU A 197 2.02 11.81 -9.69
C LEU A 197 1.53 12.41 -8.37
N LEU A 198 2.46 12.72 -7.44
CA LEU A 198 2.09 13.32 -6.16
C LEU A 198 1.30 14.61 -6.34
N GLU A 199 1.76 15.52 -7.20
CA GLU A 199 1.06 16.80 -7.48
C GLU A 199 -0.36 16.56 -8.01
N ARG A 200 -0.54 15.56 -8.89
CA ARG A 200 -1.83 15.22 -9.49
C ARG A 200 -2.81 14.64 -8.46
N VAL A 201 -2.35 13.80 -7.53
CA VAL A 201 -3.22 13.12 -6.56
C VAL A 201 -3.30 13.83 -5.22
N LEU A 202 -2.51 14.88 -4.97
CA LEU A 202 -2.36 15.55 -3.69
C LEU A 202 -3.68 15.87 -2.96
N PRO A 203 -4.74 16.38 -3.64
CA PRO A 203 -6.02 16.65 -2.99
C PRO A 203 -6.78 15.40 -2.53
N ARG A 204 -6.38 14.23 -3.04
CA ARG A 204 -7.04 12.93 -2.78
C ARG A 204 -6.19 12.01 -1.90
N VAL A 205 -4.94 12.36 -1.57
CA VAL A 205 -4.04 11.51 -0.78
C VAL A 205 -4.59 11.34 0.64
N ALA A 206 -4.98 10.13 1.00
CA ALA A 206 -5.41 9.77 2.35
C ALA A 206 -4.31 9.06 3.13
N THR A 207 -3.53 8.22 2.45
CA THR A 207 -2.42 7.47 3.04
C THR A 207 -1.23 7.44 2.07
N MET A 208 -0.05 7.14 2.60
CA MET A 208 1.17 6.98 1.82
C MET A 208 1.85 5.67 2.21
N GLN A 209 2.22 4.85 1.22
CA GLN A 209 3.23 3.80 1.41
C GLN A 209 4.61 4.41 1.19
N ALA A 210 5.45 4.30 2.21
CA ALA A 210 6.83 4.72 2.12
C ALA A 210 7.69 3.51 1.79
N SER A 211 8.27 3.51 0.60
CA SER A 211 9.21 2.53 0.12
C SER A 211 10.33 3.21 -0.65
N ASP A 212 11.45 2.55 -0.83
CA ASP A 212 12.56 3.11 -1.59
C ASP A 212 13.17 2.07 -2.50
N ARG A 213 13.78 2.52 -3.58
CA ARG A 213 14.39 1.67 -4.60
C ARG A 213 15.78 2.16 -4.93
N TYR A 214 16.66 1.25 -5.30
CA TYR A 214 17.95 1.55 -5.92
C TYR A 214 18.13 0.78 -7.22
N LEU A 215 19.10 1.18 -8.04
CA LEU A 215 19.41 0.51 -9.29
C LEU A 215 20.65 -0.37 -9.12
N GLU A 216 20.55 -1.63 -9.51
CA GLU A 216 21.66 -2.55 -9.60
C GLU A 216 22.21 -2.55 -11.04
N GLY A 217 23.04 -1.55 -11.34
CA GLY A 217 23.51 -1.24 -12.69
C GLY A 217 22.47 -0.44 -13.51
N GLY A 218 22.92 0.16 -14.62
CA GLY A 218 22.09 1.01 -15.45
C GLY A 218 21.76 2.37 -14.84
N THR A 219 20.80 3.06 -15.44
CA THR A 219 20.34 4.40 -15.08
C THR A 219 18.83 4.46 -14.98
N ILE A 220 18.30 5.56 -14.48
CA ILE A 220 16.84 5.78 -14.42
C ILE A 220 16.20 5.81 -15.82
N ASP A 221 16.93 6.26 -16.84
CA ASP A 221 16.44 6.27 -18.22
C ASP A 221 16.25 4.85 -18.78
N ASP A 222 17.05 3.90 -18.31
CA ASP A 222 16.87 2.48 -18.67
C ASP A 222 15.52 1.91 -18.22
N LEU A 223 14.89 2.50 -17.20
CA LEU A 223 13.57 2.07 -16.74
C LEU A 223 12.47 2.45 -17.74
N ARG A 224 12.66 3.55 -18.48
CA ARG A 224 11.71 4.05 -19.48
C ARG A 224 11.83 3.29 -20.80
N ASP A 225 13.04 2.95 -21.21
CA ASP A 225 13.37 2.40 -22.53
C ASP A 225 13.33 0.87 -22.58
N ARG A 226 13.49 0.19 -21.48
CA ARG A 226 13.45 -1.27 -21.45
C ARG A 226 12.03 -1.78 -21.53
N ALA A 227 11.81 -2.72 -22.47
CA ALA A 227 10.63 -3.55 -22.47
C ALA A 227 10.49 -4.19 -21.08
N ARG A 228 9.42 -3.85 -20.39
CA ARG A 228 9.11 -4.41 -19.09
C ARG A 228 8.94 -5.90 -19.25
N ASP A 229 9.54 -6.65 -18.38
CA ASP A 229 9.27 -8.08 -18.29
C ASP A 229 7.76 -8.27 -18.09
N PRO A 230 7.02 -8.88 -19.05
CA PRO A 230 5.58 -9.00 -18.97
C PRO A 230 5.08 -9.76 -17.73
N GLU A 231 5.93 -10.64 -17.17
CA GLU A 231 5.61 -11.38 -15.95
C GLU A 231 6.00 -10.60 -14.69
N HIS A 232 7.12 -9.85 -14.73
CA HIS A 232 7.59 -9.03 -13.62
C HIS A 232 6.90 -7.67 -13.55
N GLY A 233 6.61 -7.06 -14.67
CA GLY A 233 6.00 -5.75 -14.78
C GLY A 233 6.95 -4.56 -14.55
N TYR A 234 8.28 -4.83 -14.40
CA TYR A 234 9.29 -3.78 -14.22
C TYR A 234 10.70 -4.26 -14.59
N ALA A 235 11.63 -3.31 -14.76
CA ALA A 235 13.01 -3.63 -15.10
C ALA A 235 13.73 -4.31 -13.92
N ARG A 236 14.40 -5.44 -14.16
CA ARG A 236 15.08 -6.24 -13.12
C ARG A 236 16.23 -5.54 -12.40
N ILE A 237 16.70 -4.40 -12.92
CA ILE A 237 17.73 -3.56 -12.27
C ILE A 237 17.21 -2.82 -11.05
N VAL A 238 15.88 -2.68 -10.90
CA VAL A 238 15.25 -2.01 -9.74
C VAL A 238 15.20 -2.98 -8.58
N LYS A 239 15.79 -2.58 -7.46
CA LYS A 239 15.85 -3.38 -6.23
C LYS A 239 15.23 -2.63 -5.07
N HIS A 240 14.69 -3.36 -4.10
CA HIS A 240 14.23 -2.81 -2.84
C HIS A 240 15.40 -2.23 -2.04
N GLY A 241 15.19 -1.10 -1.37
CA GLY A 241 16.17 -0.41 -0.54
C GLY A 241 15.63 -0.05 0.83
N VAL A 242 16.52 0.45 1.69
CA VAL A 242 16.12 1.05 2.96
C VAL A 242 15.72 2.49 2.71
N ILE A 243 14.57 2.92 3.22
CA ILE A 243 14.02 4.25 3.00
C ILE A 243 15.02 5.34 3.37
N GLY A 244 15.21 6.29 2.44
CA GLY A 244 16.17 7.37 2.54
C GLY A 244 17.55 7.06 1.95
N ASN A 245 17.78 5.85 1.45
CA ASN A 245 19.03 5.45 0.80
C ASN A 245 18.84 5.12 -0.69
N GLY A 246 17.68 5.40 -1.25
CA GLY A 246 17.32 5.07 -2.62
C GLY A 246 17.14 6.29 -3.52
N LEU A 247 16.26 6.15 -4.48
CA LEU A 247 16.01 7.10 -5.56
C LEU A 247 14.99 8.19 -5.19
N ASN A 248 14.26 8.03 -4.10
CA ASN A 248 13.25 8.99 -3.69
C ASN A 248 13.85 10.15 -2.89
N ASP A 249 13.60 11.37 -3.34
CA ASP A 249 13.83 12.56 -2.51
C ASP A 249 12.66 12.74 -1.54
N TYR A 250 12.76 12.13 -0.38
CA TYR A 250 11.79 12.22 0.70
C TYR A 250 11.63 13.63 1.27
N ASP A 251 12.65 14.46 1.17
CA ASP A 251 12.57 15.87 1.57
C ASP A 251 11.59 16.64 0.69
N ARG A 252 11.67 16.45 -0.63
CA ARG A 252 10.74 17.03 -1.60
C ARG A 252 9.31 16.49 -1.39
N ILE A 253 9.15 15.18 -1.21
CA ILE A 253 7.85 14.55 -0.99
C ILE A 253 7.18 15.12 0.26
N PHE A 254 7.87 15.11 1.40
CA PHE A 254 7.29 15.56 2.66
C PHE A 254 7.12 17.07 2.74
N SER A 255 7.99 17.85 2.10
CA SER A 255 7.73 19.28 1.94
C SER A 255 6.41 19.54 1.20
N THR A 256 6.12 18.77 0.15
CA THR A 256 4.86 18.90 -0.61
C THR A 256 3.65 18.47 0.22
N LEU A 257 3.73 17.34 0.91
CA LEU A 257 2.66 16.85 1.78
C LEU A 257 2.41 17.81 2.97
N ALA A 258 3.47 18.34 3.59
CA ALA A 258 3.32 19.26 4.72
C ALA A 258 2.64 20.56 4.31
N ARG A 259 3.01 21.14 3.16
CA ARG A 259 2.37 22.35 2.62
C ARG A 259 0.89 22.14 2.30
N SER A 260 0.48 20.93 1.93
CA SER A 260 -0.94 20.61 1.70
C SER A 260 -1.75 20.39 2.99
N GLY A 261 -1.10 20.40 4.16
CA GLY A 261 -1.74 20.10 5.44
C GLY A 261 -1.96 18.60 5.69
N TYR A 262 -1.26 17.72 4.96
CA TYR A 262 -1.38 16.29 5.14
C TYR A 262 -1.08 15.87 6.58
N SER A 263 -1.96 15.05 7.15
CA SER A 263 -1.84 14.53 8.52
C SER A 263 -2.25 13.04 8.63
N GLY A 264 -2.30 12.36 7.47
CA GLY A 264 -2.67 10.95 7.38
C GLY A 264 -1.60 9.98 7.88
N TRP A 265 -1.67 8.75 7.41
CA TRP A 265 -0.71 7.70 7.73
C TRP A 265 0.38 7.60 6.66
N VAL A 266 1.61 7.48 7.11
CA VAL A 266 2.75 7.04 6.30
C VAL A 266 3.14 5.66 6.80
N SER A 267 3.10 4.66 5.92
CA SER A 267 3.40 3.27 6.27
C SER A 267 4.67 2.81 5.58
N ILE A 268 5.58 2.20 6.32
CA ILE A 268 6.78 1.59 5.74
C ILE A 268 6.38 0.33 5.01
N GLU A 269 6.59 0.27 3.70
CA GLU A 269 6.45 -0.94 2.88
C GLU A 269 7.82 -1.42 2.38
N ASP A 270 8.71 -1.64 3.32
CA ASP A 270 10.09 -2.07 3.09
C ASP A 270 10.57 -2.95 4.25
N GLY A 271 11.88 -3.11 4.43
CA GLY A 271 12.45 -3.89 5.51
C GLY A 271 12.77 -5.32 5.11
N GLU A 272 12.95 -5.57 3.81
CA GLU A 272 13.40 -6.88 3.34
C GLU A 272 14.83 -7.17 3.82
N GLY A 273 15.08 -8.43 4.14
CA GLY A 273 16.38 -8.91 4.57
C GLY A 273 16.42 -10.44 4.61
N PRO A 274 17.60 -11.05 4.49
CA PRO A 274 17.76 -12.50 4.50
C PRO A 274 17.42 -13.15 5.84
N THR A 275 17.37 -12.38 6.92
CA THR A 275 16.96 -12.84 8.26
C THR A 275 16.00 -11.86 8.93
N VAL A 276 15.26 -12.32 9.92
CA VAL A 276 14.36 -11.48 10.73
C VAL A 276 15.10 -10.30 11.35
N GLU A 277 16.31 -10.53 11.86
CA GLU A 277 17.14 -9.52 12.52
C GLU A 277 17.52 -8.40 11.55
N ILE A 278 17.93 -8.74 10.33
CA ILE A 278 18.28 -7.77 9.28
C ILE A 278 17.03 -7.01 8.83
N GLY A 279 15.91 -7.70 8.63
CA GLY A 279 14.63 -7.07 8.30
C GLY A 279 14.20 -6.06 9.39
N MET A 280 14.32 -6.44 10.66
CA MET A 280 14.02 -5.55 11.79
C MET A 280 14.98 -4.37 11.88
N ASP A 281 16.27 -4.54 11.56
CA ASP A 281 17.21 -3.43 11.52
C ASP A 281 16.89 -2.46 10.38
N ASN A 282 16.56 -2.96 9.20
CA ASN A 282 16.14 -2.16 8.06
C ASN A 282 14.87 -1.35 8.38
N LEU A 283 13.84 -1.97 8.99
CA LEU A 283 12.65 -1.27 9.46
C LEU A 283 12.97 -0.18 10.48
N ARG A 284 13.86 -0.46 11.43
CA ARG A 284 14.28 0.52 12.46
C ARG A 284 15.00 1.72 11.83
N ARG A 285 15.86 1.48 10.84
CA ARG A 285 16.56 2.55 10.10
C ARG A 285 15.56 3.40 9.32
N SER A 286 14.63 2.77 8.60
CA SER A 286 13.55 3.43 7.86
C SER A 286 12.67 4.26 8.80
N ALA A 287 12.26 3.71 9.95
CA ALA A 287 11.44 4.43 10.93
C ALA A 287 12.15 5.66 11.48
N ARG A 288 13.42 5.56 11.85
CA ARG A 288 14.22 6.70 12.32
C ARG A 288 14.37 7.79 11.26
N PHE A 289 14.64 7.41 10.02
CA PHE A 289 14.73 8.35 8.92
C PHE A 289 13.40 9.10 8.75
N LEU A 290 12.28 8.39 8.67
CA LEU A 290 10.96 8.99 8.49
C LEU A 290 10.56 9.89 9.66
N ARG A 291 10.85 9.49 10.91
CA ARG A 291 10.64 10.35 12.09
C ARG A 291 11.44 11.65 12.00
N GLY A 292 12.70 11.58 11.56
CA GLY A 292 13.51 12.76 11.33
C GLY A 292 12.93 13.69 10.25
N GLN A 293 12.37 13.13 9.20
CA GLN A 293 11.65 13.89 8.17
C GLN A 293 10.35 14.52 8.71
N PHE A 294 9.60 13.80 9.55
CA PHE A 294 8.42 14.36 10.19
C PHE A 294 8.76 15.55 11.09
N ASP A 295 9.79 15.42 11.93
CA ASP A 295 10.27 16.51 12.77
C ASP A 295 10.70 17.74 11.96
N LYS A 296 11.32 17.52 10.80
CA LYS A 296 11.76 18.59 9.90
C LYS A 296 10.59 19.34 9.27
N HIS A 297 9.56 18.64 8.80
CA HIS A 297 8.51 19.24 7.97
C HIS A 297 7.23 19.61 8.73
N TRP A 298 6.92 18.94 9.83
CA TRP A 298 5.73 19.21 10.66
C TRP A 298 6.07 19.73 12.07
N GLY A 299 7.35 19.86 12.41
CA GLY A 299 7.80 20.19 13.75
C GLY A 299 7.83 18.99 14.70
N ARG A 300 8.62 19.09 15.77
CA ARG A 300 8.72 18.01 16.75
C ARG A 300 7.40 17.76 17.44
N ARG A 301 7.08 16.48 17.71
CA ARG A 301 6.00 16.13 18.63
C ARG A 301 6.29 16.74 19.99
N ALA A 302 5.29 17.36 20.60
CA ALA A 302 5.36 17.69 22.02
C ALA A 302 5.57 16.38 22.81
N PRO A 303 6.46 16.38 23.82
CA PRO A 303 6.74 15.22 24.64
C PRO A 303 5.50 14.70 25.38
#